data_4559ca1d9f406dcce754f6a1da4affbf
#
_entry.id   4559ca1d9f406dcce754f6a1da4affbf
#
_cell.length_a   1.000
_cell.length_b   1.000
_cell.length_c   1.000
_cell.angle_alpha   90.00
_cell.angle_beta   90.00
_cell.angle_gamma   90.00
#
_symmetry.space_group_name_H-M   'P 1'
#
loop_
_entity.id
_entity.type
_entity.pdbx_description
1 polymer ?
#
loop_
_entity_poly.entity_id
_entity_poly.type
_entity_poly.pdbx_seq_one_letter_code
_entity_poly.pdbx_strand_id
1 'polypeptide(L)'
;MFNKELLKLYFICGTTTCLGKDLYTVVEDALKGGITLFQFREKGKGALEGKEKVELAVKIQDLCKKYNVPFIVNDDIELALEIDADGVHVGQGDGNIEKTVLEMNEQF
;
A
#
# COMPACT_ATOMS: atom_id res chain seq x y z
N MET A 1 28.35 0.85 11.01
CA MET A 1 27.24 0.06 11.38
C MET A 1 26.07 0.21 10.43
N PHE A 2 25.45 -0.87 10.15
CA PHE A 2 24.38 -0.87 9.21
C PHE A 2 23.10 -0.29 9.81
N ASN A 3 22.54 0.69 9.15
CA ASN A 3 21.30 1.29 9.61
C ASN A 3 20.12 0.64 8.88
N LYS A 4 19.28 0.00 9.65
CA LYS A 4 18.09 -0.67 9.15
C LYS A 4 17.22 0.22 8.27
N GLU A 5 17.18 1.51 8.54
CA GLU A 5 16.41 2.45 7.74
C GLU A 5 16.90 2.58 6.30
N LEU A 6 18.14 2.24 6.08
CA LEU A 6 18.70 2.27 4.73
C LEU A 6 18.23 1.09 3.88
N LEU A 7 17.61 0.10 4.51
CA LEU A 7 17.09 -1.08 3.82
C LEU A 7 15.60 -1.02 3.62
N LYS A 8 15.11 0.10 3.16
CA LYS A 8 13.68 0.22 2.91
C LYS A 8 13.31 -0.54 1.65
N LEU A 9 12.53 -1.58 1.82
CA LEU A 9 11.99 -2.37 0.73
C LEU A 9 10.56 -1.94 0.49
N TYR A 10 10.37 -1.22 -0.57
CA TYR A 10 9.10 -0.64 -0.96
C TYR A 10 8.40 -1.56 -1.94
N PHE A 11 7.22 -2.04 -1.60
CA PHE A 11 6.47 -2.92 -2.48
C PHE A 11 5.15 -2.28 -2.90
N ILE A 12 4.93 -2.18 -4.19
CA ILE A 12 3.72 -1.58 -4.77
C ILE A 12 3.00 -2.65 -5.59
N CYS A 13 1.75 -2.91 -5.26
CA CYS A 13 1.00 -3.94 -5.98
C CYS A 13 -0.51 -3.73 -5.89
N GLY A 14 -1.22 -4.28 -6.85
CA GLY A 14 -2.67 -4.34 -6.88
C GLY A 14 -3.09 -5.61 -7.61
N THR A 15 -4.40 -5.85 -7.73
CA THR A 15 -4.89 -7.08 -8.37
C THR A 15 -4.48 -7.20 -9.83
N THR A 16 -4.29 -6.07 -10.51
CA THR A 16 -3.91 -6.10 -11.93
C THR A 16 -2.41 -6.32 -12.14
N THR A 17 -1.61 -6.24 -11.08
CA THR A 17 -0.16 -6.36 -11.19
C THR A 17 0.40 -7.61 -10.53
N CYS A 18 -0.45 -8.47 -10.01
CA CYS A 18 0.01 -9.69 -9.35
C CYS A 18 0.00 -10.93 -10.27
N LEU A 19 -0.09 -10.70 -11.57
CA LEU A 19 0.08 -11.74 -12.61
C LEU A 19 -0.83 -12.97 -12.41
N GLY A 20 -2.08 -12.72 -12.07
CA GLY A 20 -3.07 -13.78 -11.89
C GLY A 20 -3.02 -14.47 -10.54
N LYS A 21 -2.10 -14.07 -9.67
CA LYS A 21 -2.03 -14.60 -8.32
C LYS A 21 -2.94 -13.80 -7.39
N ASP A 22 -3.33 -14.41 -6.29
CA ASP A 22 -4.12 -13.74 -5.28
C ASP A 22 -3.28 -12.65 -4.60
N LEU A 23 -3.79 -11.41 -4.62
CA LEU A 23 -3.05 -10.29 -4.06
C LEU A 23 -2.72 -10.47 -2.59
N TYR A 24 -3.66 -10.99 -1.81
CA TYR A 24 -3.42 -11.23 -0.38
C TYR A 24 -2.21 -12.14 -0.16
N THR A 25 -2.13 -13.23 -0.93
CA THR A 25 -1.03 -14.17 -0.83
C THR A 25 0.29 -13.52 -1.26
N VAL A 26 0.27 -12.74 -2.33
CA VAL A 26 1.45 -12.04 -2.82
C VAL A 26 1.98 -11.07 -1.75
N VAL A 27 1.09 -10.31 -1.14
CA VAL A 27 1.48 -9.36 -0.10
C VAL A 27 2.00 -10.09 1.13
N GLU A 28 1.36 -11.18 1.51
CA GLU A 28 1.81 -11.96 2.66
C GLU A 28 3.23 -12.49 2.43
N ASP A 29 3.51 -12.99 1.25
CA ASP A 29 4.85 -13.47 0.92
C ASP A 29 5.86 -12.34 0.95
N ALA A 30 5.48 -11.16 0.46
CA ALA A 30 6.36 -9.99 0.49
C ALA A 30 6.65 -9.56 1.93
N LEU A 31 5.64 -9.58 2.78
CA LEU A 31 5.81 -9.23 4.20
C LEU A 31 6.74 -10.21 4.90
N LYS A 32 6.59 -11.49 4.61
CA LYS A 32 7.50 -12.51 5.15
C LYS A 32 8.92 -12.32 4.62
N GLY A 33 9.04 -11.77 3.42
CA GLY A 33 10.33 -11.48 2.81
C GLY A 33 10.99 -10.22 3.33
N GLY A 34 10.30 -9.45 4.16
CA GLY A 34 10.90 -8.30 4.83
C GLY A 34 10.66 -6.93 4.21
N ILE A 35 9.58 -6.75 3.45
CA ILE A 35 9.26 -5.40 2.97
C ILE A 35 8.99 -4.50 4.16
N THR A 36 9.30 -3.23 4.00
CA THR A 36 9.17 -2.25 5.07
C THR A 36 8.09 -1.23 4.80
N LEU A 37 7.51 -1.25 3.61
CA LEU A 37 6.41 -0.36 3.26
C LEU A 37 5.62 -0.99 2.11
N PHE A 38 4.30 -0.96 2.21
CA PHE A 38 3.44 -1.47 1.15
C PHE A 38 2.55 -0.36 0.60
N GLN A 39 2.47 -0.26 -0.71
CA GLN A 39 1.55 0.65 -1.37
C GLN A 39 0.50 -0.14 -2.15
N PHE A 40 -0.76 0.08 -1.79
CA PHE A 40 -1.90 -0.53 -2.44
C PHE A 40 -2.26 0.29 -3.68
N ARG A 41 -1.98 -0.27 -4.84
CA ARG A 41 -2.23 0.40 -6.12
C ARG A 41 -3.30 -0.35 -6.91
N GLU A 42 -4.55 -0.14 -6.52
CA GLU A 42 -5.69 -0.81 -7.14
C GLU A 42 -6.34 0.12 -8.15
N LYS A 43 -5.77 0.19 -9.33
CA LYS A 43 -6.31 1.04 -10.39
C LYS A 43 -6.01 0.44 -11.77
N GLY A 44 -6.67 1.00 -12.77
CA GLY A 44 -6.52 0.55 -14.13
C GLY A 44 -7.60 -0.44 -14.53
N LYS A 45 -7.57 -0.87 -15.76
CA LYS A 45 -8.55 -1.77 -16.29
C LYS A 45 -8.48 -3.13 -15.58
N GLY A 46 -9.60 -3.58 -15.06
CA GLY A 46 -9.67 -4.84 -14.34
C GLY A 46 -9.48 -4.73 -12.84
N ALA A 47 -9.17 -3.53 -12.34
CA ALA A 47 -9.04 -3.32 -10.91
C ALA A 47 -10.40 -3.34 -10.22
N LEU A 48 -10.39 -3.68 -8.93
CA LEU A 48 -11.60 -3.64 -8.13
C LEU A 48 -12.02 -2.20 -7.86
N GLU A 49 -13.30 -2.00 -7.64
CA GLU A 49 -13.87 -0.69 -7.36
C GLU A 49 -14.91 -0.80 -6.26
N GLY A 50 -15.26 0.33 -5.67
CA GLY A 50 -16.32 0.42 -4.69
C GLY A 50 -16.08 -0.46 -3.47
N LYS A 51 -17.12 -1.14 -3.05
CA LYS A 51 -17.10 -1.96 -1.84
C LYS A 51 -16.04 -3.06 -1.88
N GLU A 52 -15.88 -3.70 -3.03
CA GLU A 52 -14.90 -4.78 -3.17
C GLU A 52 -13.47 -4.26 -2.97
N LYS A 53 -13.21 -3.07 -3.47
CA LYS A 53 -11.91 -2.43 -3.30
C LYS A 53 -11.65 -2.13 -1.82
N VAL A 54 -12.65 -1.60 -1.14
CA VAL A 54 -12.54 -1.28 0.29
C VAL A 54 -12.30 -2.54 1.11
N GLU A 55 -13.05 -3.58 0.84
CA GLU A 55 -12.91 -4.84 1.57
C GLU A 55 -11.53 -5.45 1.41
N LEU A 56 -11.01 -5.45 0.20
CA LEU A 56 -9.68 -5.95 -0.06
C LEU A 56 -8.61 -5.10 0.63
N ALA A 57 -8.77 -3.78 0.56
CA ALA A 57 -7.83 -2.84 1.19
C ALA A 57 -7.76 -3.08 2.70
N VAL A 58 -8.89 -3.21 3.36
CA VAL A 58 -8.94 -3.45 4.80
C VAL A 58 -8.28 -4.78 5.16
N LYS A 59 -8.55 -5.81 4.37
CA LYS A 59 -7.98 -7.13 4.60
C LYS A 59 -6.45 -7.11 4.53
N ILE A 60 -5.92 -6.42 3.52
CA ILE A 60 -4.47 -6.32 3.35
C ILE A 60 -3.87 -5.37 4.39
N GLN A 61 -4.58 -4.30 4.73
CA GLN A 61 -4.14 -3.38 5.78
C GLN A 61 -3.96 -4.11 7.11
N ASP A 62 -4.91 -4.97 7.47
CA ASP A 62 -4.81 -5.76 8.70
C ASP A 62 -3.61 -6.70 8.66
N LEU A 63 -3.34 -7.26 7.50
CA LEU A 63 -2.18 -8.11 7.32
C LEU A 63 -0.88 -7.34 7.50
N CYS A 64 -0.78 -6.15 6.91
CA CYS A 64 0.38 -5.30 7.07
C CYS A 64 0.58 -4.91 8.54
N LYS A 65 -0.50 -4.67 9.26
CA LYS A 65 -0.45 -4.32 10.67
C LYS A 65 0.19 -5.42 11.51
N LYS A 66 -0.08 -6.67 11.17
CA LYS A 66 0.55 -7.80 11.87
C LYS A 66 2.06 -7.80 11.75
N TYR A 67 2.56 -7.25 10.66
CA TYR A 67 4.00 -7.21 10.39
C TYR A 67 4.61 -5.85 10.71
N ASN A 68 3.82 -4.94 11.27
CA ASN A 68 4.26 -3.56 11.57
C ASN A 68 4.76 -2.83 10.32
N VAL A 69 4.08 -3.04 9.20
CA VAL A 69 4.41 -2.41 7.93
C VAL A 69 3.36 -1.39 7.59
N PRO A 70 3.75 -0.12 7.32
CA PRO A 70 2.78 0.90 6.93
C PRO A 70 2.06 0.54 5.64
N PHE A 71 0.77 0.86 5.60
CA PHE A 71 -0.09 0.62 4.46
C PHE A 71 -0.43 1.96 3.80
N ILE A 72 0.03 2.14 2.57
CA ILE A 72 -0.15 3.38 1.81
C ILE A 72 -1.14 3.12 0.68
N VAL A 73 -2.05 4.05 0.45
CA VAL A 73 -2.99 3.96 -0.65
C VAL A 73 -2.51 4.80 -1.81
N ASN A 74 -2.56 4.25 -3.02
CA ASN A 74 -2.18 4.98 -4.22
C ASN A 74 -3.36 5.76 -4.77
N ASP A 75 -3.19 7.08 -4.84
CA ASP A 75 -4.06 7.99 -5.60
C ASP A 75 -5.56 8.04 -5.23
N ASP A 76 -5.95 7.41 -4.14
CA ASP A 76 -7.35 7.37 -3.72
C ASP A 76 -7.46 7.91 -2.31
N ILE A 77 -7.58 9.23 -2.22
CA ILE A 77 -7.63 9.94 -0.94
C ILE A 77 -8.84 9.52 -0.11
N GLU A 78 -9.98 9.33 -0.77
CA GLU A 78 -11.20 8.94 -0.07
C GLU A 78 -11.03 7.58 0.60
N LEU A 79 -10.45 6.62 -0.11
CA LEU A 79 -10.19 5.30 0.45
C LEU A 79 -9.21 5.40 1.63
N ALA A 80 -8.15 6.18 1.46
CA ALA A 80 -7.17 6.35 2.52
C ALA A 80 -7.81 6.89 3.80
N LEU A 81 -8.71 7.85 3.66
CA LEU A 81 -9.42 8.41 4.81
C LEU A 81 -10.41 7.42 5.40
N GLU A 82 -11.13 6.72 4.55
CA GLU A 82 -12.17 5.79 4.99
C GLU A 82 -11.60 4.65 5.84
N ILE A 83 -10.45 4.12 5.45
CA ILE A 83 -9.83 3.00 6.18
C ILE A 83 -8.74 3.43 7.14
N ASP A 84 -8.53 4.74 7.27
CA ASP A 84 -7.48 5.29 8.13
C ASP A 84 -6.11 4.69 7.79
N ALA A 85 -5.76 4.76 6.52
CA ALA A 85 -4.46 4.28 6.05
C ALA A 85 -3.33 5.12 6.63
N ASP A 86 -2.14 4.56 6.64
CA ASP A 86 -0.96 5.25 7.17
C ASP A 86 -0.52 6.42 6.29
N GLY A 87 -0.91 6.39 5.03
CA GLY A 87 -0.59 7.49 4.13
C GLY A 87 -1.23 7.30 2.77
N VAL A 88 -1.01 8.27 1.91
CA VAL A 88 -1.50 8.24 0.54
C VAL A 88 -0.41 8.75 -0.40
N HIS A 89 -0.27 8.09 -1.54
CA HIS A 89 0.67 8.48 -2.58
C HIS A 89 -0.11 9.10 -3.72
N VAL A 90 0.15 10.35 -4.03
CA VAL A 90 -0.56 11.06 -5.10
C VAL A 90 0.43 11.56 -6.15
N GLY A 91 0.03 11.42 -7.41
CA GLY A 91 0.76 11.99 -8.52
C GLY A 91 0.23 13.39 -8.80
N GLN A 92 1.12 14.31 -9.10
CA GLN A 92 0.72 15.65 -9.49
C GLN A 92 0.90 15.82 -10.98
N GLY A 93 -0.22 15.83 -11.64
CA GLY A 93 -0.41 16.18 -13.03
C GLY A 93 0.81 16.39 -13.90
N ASP A 94 0.85 17.53 -14.55
CA ASP A 94 1.84 17.79 -15.61
C ASP A 94 3.29 17.79 -15.16
N GLY A 95 3.53 17.98 -13.90
CA GLY A 95 4.89 18.00 -13.39
C GLY A 95 5.46 16.64 -13.09
N ASN A 96 4.65 15.60 -13.18
CA ASN A 96 5.03 14.24 -12.80
C ASN A 96 5.68 14.17 -11.42
N ILE A 97 5.29 15.09 -10.57
CA ILE A 97 5.79 15.11 -9.21
C ILE A 97 4.87 14.23 -8.37
N GLU A 98 5.43 13.22 -7.81
CA GLU A 98 4.68 12.32 -6.96
C GLU A 98 5.01 12.63 -5.51
N LYS A 99 3.99 12.59 -4.68
CA LYS A 99 4.14 12.81 -3.26
C LYS A 99 3.55 11.64 -2.50
N THR A 100 4.27 11.19 -1.50
CA THR A 100 3.73 10.26 -0.54
C THR A 100 3.53 11.02 0.75
N VAL A 101 2.28 11.11 1.18
CA VAL A 101 1.95 11.78 2.43
C VAL A 101 1.69 10.71 3.46
N LEU A 102 2.54 10.67 4.46
CA LEU A 102 2.39 9.75 5.57
C LEU A 102 1.75 10.49 6.71
N GLU A 103 0.71 9.89 7.27
CA GLU A 103 0.18 10.38 8.51
C GLU A 103 1.16 9.98 9.58
N MET A 104 1.83 10.97 10.12
CA MET A 104 2.82 10.72 11.15
C MET A 104 2.10 10.44 12.45
N ASN A 105 1.87 9.20 12.72
CA ASN A 105 1.40 8.87 14.04
C ASN A 105 2.58 8.30 14.83
N GLU A 106 2.42 8.24 16.11
CA GLU A 106 3.51 7.89 17.02
C GLU A 106 4.04 6.47 16.85
N GLN A 107 3.38 5.67 16.04
CA GLN A 107 3.76 4.29 15.85
C GLN A 107 4.83 4.11 14.79
N PHE A 108 5.06 5.13 14.03
CA PHE A 108 6.07 5.09 12.96
C PHE A 108 7.13 6.21 13.13
#